data_f46377263c1b02305a9a97262e03c2f9
#
_entry.id   f46377263c1b02305a9a97262e03c2f9
#
_cell.length_a   1.000
_cell.length_b   1.000
_cell.length_c   1.000
_cell.angle_alpha   90.00
_cell.angle_beta   90.00
_cell.angle_gamma   90.00
#
_symmetry.space_group_name_H-M   'P 1'
#
loop_
_entity.id
_entity.type
_entity.pdbx_description
1 polymer ?
#
loop_
_entity_poly.entity_id
_entity_poly.type
_entity_poly.pdbx_seq_one_letter_code
_entity_poly.pdbx_strand_id
1 'polypeptide(L)'
;MQAKGTMMGEWLRLTMDDGHQLPCYHAVPKGERRGGLVLVQEIFGVTEHIRELCEEYAEDGYEVISPALFDRIEPGLELGYTGADWERAVKIARDEQPIERSLADIATCIDWIHARGGPSFIVGYCYGGSLAWRMAQTHDKLDAASCYYGGLIGSRWADEAPRCATIAHFGRYDTLVDFAPVEKLIEKQHPTAQVFVYEAGHGFNSDRRKDYHPESAELAKARTLMLFMALGG
;
A
#
# COMPACT_ATOMS: atom_id res chain seq x y z
N MET A 1 14.82 -18.12 16.15
CA MET A 1 15.11 -16.68 16.16
C MET A 1 16.13 -16.45 15.05
N GLN A 2 15.68 -16.12 13.86
CA GLN A 2 16.58 -15.62 12.82
C GLN A 2 17.00 -14.20 13.21
N ALA A 3 18.29 -13.90 13.07
CA ALA A 3 18.81 -12.56 13.31
C ALA A 3 18.07 -11.60 12.36
N LYS A 4 17.42 -10.55 12.90
CA LYS A 4 16.88 -9.45 12.09
C LYS A 4 18.05 -8.91 11.24
N GLY A 5 17.95 -9.07 9.92
CA GLY A 5 18.92 -8.51 9.00
C GLY A 5 19.03 -7.00 9.21
N THR A 6 20.19 -6.45 9.00
CA THR A 6 20.40 -5.00 9.01
C THR A 6 19.50 -4.41 7.92
N MET A 7 18.58 -3.50 8.27
CA MET A 7 17.75 -2.79 7.30
C MET A 7 18.63 -2.15 6.24
N MET A 8 18.29 -2.33 4.97
CA MET A 8 19.16 -1.95 3.84
C MET A 8 18.61 -0.77 3.05
N GLY A 9 17.39 -0.32 3.39
CA GLY A 9 16.79 0.86 2.81
C GLY A 9 17.31 2.15 3.46
N GLU A 10 17.13 3.25 2.79
CA GLU A 10 17.52 4.60 3.22
C GLU A 10 16.35 5.58 3.12
N TRP A 11 16.41 6.65 3.91
CA TRP A 11 15.48 7.76 3.77
C TRP A 11 16.01 8.75 2.74
N LEU A 12 15.20 9.05 1.75
CA LEU A 12 15.44 10.13 0.80
C LEU A 12 14.30 11.17 0.90
N ARG A 13 14.48 12.33 0.29
CA ARG A 13 13.44 13.36 0.21
C ARG A 13 13.07 13.63 -1.23
N LEU A 14 11.78 13.53 -1.54
CA LEU A 14 11.24 13.94 -2.83
C LEU A 14 10.56 15.31 -2.71
N THR A 15 10.75 16.13 -3.73
CA THR A 15 10.03 17.39 -3.84
C THR A 15 8.65 17.12 -4.42
N MET A 16 7.61 17.38 -3.63
CA MET A 16 6.22 17.23 -4.04
C MET A 16 5.77 18.39 -4.94
N ASP A 17 4.59 18.28 -5.55
CA ASP A 17 4.02 19.29 -6.46
C ASP A 17 3.83 20.67 -5.83
N ASP A 18 3.66 20.74 -4.52
CA ASP A 18 3.56 21.98 -3.74
C ASP A 18 4.89 22.48 -3.14
N GLY A 19 6.01 21.81 -3.46
CA GLY A 19 7.35 22.13 -3.01
C GLY A 19 7.75 21.51 -1.65
N HIS A 20 6.85 20.77 -0.98
CA HIS A 20 7.21 20.08 0.26
C HIS A 20 8.26 18.99 0.01
N GLN A 21 9.25 18.90 0.92
CA GLN A 21 10.30 17.88 0.89
C GLN A 21 9.84 16.67 1.69
N LEU A 22 9.07 15.78 1.04
CA LEU A 22 8.49 14.62 1.70
C LEU A 22 9.55 13.52 1.91
N PRO A 23 9.75 13.03 3.15
CA PRO A 23 10.57 11.86 3.39
C PRO A 23 9.93 10.62 2.77
N CYS A 24 10.74 9.84 2.08
CA CYS A 24 10.34 8.57 1.51
C CYS A 24 11.35 7.50 1.89
N TYR A 25 10.90 6.35 2.36
CA TYR A 25 11.77 5.20 2.57
C TYR A 25 12.01 4.51 1.23
N HIS A 26 13.27 4.27 0.90
CA HIS A 26 13.70 3.73 -0.38
C HIS A 26 14.52 2.48 -0.17
N ALA A 27 14.11 1.37 -0.78
CA ALA A 27 14.81 0.10 -0.75
C ALA A 27 15.09 -0.36 -2.18
N VAL A 28 16.33 -0.80 -2.44
CA VAL A 28 16.78 -1.25 -3.77
C VAL A 28 17.11 -2.73 -3.77
N PRO A 29 16.80 -3.45 -4.86
CA PRO A 29 17.15 -4.86 -4.95
C PRO A 29 18.67 -5.05 -5.06
N LYS A 30 19.18 -6.14 -4.49
CA LYS A 30 20.61 -6.52 -4.61
C LYS A 30 20.98 -7.05 -5.99
N GLY A 31 20.00 -7.52 -6.75
CA GLY A 31 20.16 -8.14 -8.06
C GLY A 31 19.55 -7.29 -9.17
N GLU A 32 19.14 -7.97 -10.24
CA GLU A 32 18.44 -7.33 -11.35
C GLU A 32 17.12 -6.71 -10.90
N ARG A 33 16.89 -5.46 -11.34
CA ARG A 33 15.67 -4.73 -11.04
C ARG A 33 14.54 -5.20 -11.97
N ARG A 34 13.52 -5.81 -11.40
CA ARG A 34 12.32 -6.28 -12.12
C ARG A 34 11.34 -5.16 -12.43
N GLY A 35 11.27 -4.13 -11.58
CA GLY A 35 10.35 -3.01 -11.74
C GLY A 35 10.43 -2.04 -10.57
N GLY A 36 9.62 -0.99 -10.63
CA GLY A 36 9.43 -0.03 -9.55
C GLY A 36 8.15 -0.28 -8.79
N LEU A 37 8.17 -0.10 -7.48
CA LEU A 37 7.04 -0.30 -6.59
C LEU A 37 6.85 0.89 -5.65
N VAL A 38 5.67 1.49 -5.65
CA VAL A 38 5.24 2.40 -4.59
C VAL A 38 4.51 1.60 -3.53
N LEU A 39 5.02 1.59 -2.29
CA LEU A 39 4.39 0.93 -1.16
C LEU A 39 3.73 1.97 -0.25
N VAL A 40 2.42 1.87 -0.09
CA VAL A 40 1.63 2.87 0.65
C VAL A 40 1.27 2.37 2.04
N GLN A 41 1.65 3.17 3.04
CA GLN A 41 1.50 2.91 4.47
C GLN A 41 0.05 2.72 4.92
N GLU A 42 -0.11 2.12 6.09
CA GLU A 42 -1.33 2.17 6.90
C GLU A 42 -1.52 3.58 7.52
N ILE A 43 -2.42 3.72 8.50
CA ILE A 43 -2.62 5.00 9.22
C ILE A 43 -1.54 5.31 10.26
N PHE A 44 -0.54 4.48 10.44
CA PHE A 44 0.44 4.57 11.53
C PHE A 44 1.78 5.22 11.12
N GLY A 45 1.91 5.68 9.88
CA GLY A 45 3.16 6.17 9.32
C GLY A 45 3.98 5.06 8.63
N VAL A 46 5.19 5.41 8.18
CA VAL A 46 6.16 4.45 7.62
C VAL A 46 6.89 3.77 8.77
N THR A 47 6.13 2.92 9.49
CA THR A 47 6.62 2.18 10.67
C THR A 47 7.70 1.16 10.32
N GLU A 48 8.32 0.55 11.34
CA GLU A 48 9.26 -0.56 11.14
C GLU A 48 8.66 -1.67 10.25
N HIS A 49 7.39 -2.06 10.48
CA HIS A 49 6.69 -3.04 9.65
C HIS A 49 6.61 -2.62 8.17
N ILE A 50 6.28 -1.38 7.88
CA ILE A 50 6.22 -0.86 6.50
C ILE A 50 7.61 -0.88 5.86
N ARG A 51 8.66 -0.54 6.60
CA ARG A 51 10.04 -0.60 6.11
C ARG A 51 10.48 -2.05 5.84
N GLU A 52 10.14 -2.99 6.73
CA GLU A 52 10.39 -4.42 6.52
C GLU A 52 9.71 -4.93 5.24
N LEU A 53 8.44 -4.53 4.99
CA LEU A 53 7.76 -4.86 3.74
C LEU A 53 8.46 -4.28 2.50
N CYS A 54 8.97 -3.04 2.59
CA CYS A 54 9.76 -2.45 1.50
C CYS A 54 11.00 -3.30 1.19
N GLU A 55 11.68 -3.79 2.22
CA GLU A 55 12.88 -4.61 2.07
C GLU A 55 12.57 -6.00 1.54
N GLU A 56 11.46 -6.60 1.99
CA GLU A 56 10.99 -7.88 1.44
C GLU A 56 10.68 -7.78 -0.06
N TYR A 57 10.01 -6.72 -0.52
CA TYR A 57 9.79 -6.52 -1.95
C TYR A 57 11.10 -6.19 -2.69
N ALA A 58 12.06 -5.55 -2.03
CA ALA A 58 13.39 -5.35 -2.63
C ALA A 58 14.16 -6.67 -2.76
N GLU A 59 14.02 -7.60 -1.81
CA GLU A 59 14.55 -8.97 -1.93
C GLU A 59 13.87 -9.74 -3.07
N ASP A 60 12.58 -9.49 -3.33
CA ASP A 60 11.83 -10.05 -4.46
C ASP A 60 12.24 -9.42 -5.83
N GLY A 61 13.11 -8.40 -5.83
CA GLY A 61 13.69 -7.77 -7.02
C GLY A 61 13.08 -6.42 -7.43
N TYR A 62 12.21 -5.82 -6.61
CA TYR A 62 11.59 -4.53 -6.93
C TYR A 62 12.36 -3.38 -6.27
N GLU A 63 12.51 -2.26 -6.98
CA GLU A 63 12.92 -0.99 -6.37
C GLU A 63 11.72 -0.34 -5.71
N VAL A 64 11.76 -0.17 -4.39
CA VAL A 64 10.59 0.23 -3.60
C VAL A 64 10.74 1.63 -3.05
N ILE A 65 9.69 2.43 -3.13
CA ILE A 65 9.59 3.73 -2.46
C ILE A 65 8.31 3.81 -1.65
N SER A 66 8.42 4.25 -0.38
CA SER A 66 7.28 4.41 0.53
C SER A 66 7.24 5.83 1.09
N PRO A 67 6.26 6.68 0.65
CA PRO A 67 6.15 8.06 1.13
C PRO A 67 5.62 8.12 2.57
N ALA A 68 6.20 8.99 3.42
CA ALA A 68 5.70 9.29 4.75
C ALA A 68 4.54 10.29 4.67
N LEU A 69 3.34 9.81 4.31
CA LEU A 69 2.19 10.64 3.93
C LEU A 69 1.74 11.63 5.02
N PHE A 70 2.06 11.35 6.28
CA PHE A 70 1.65 12.18 7.42
C PHE A 70 2.76 13.11 7.93
N ASP A 71 3.92 13.15 7.26
CA ASP A 71 5.06 14.01 7.65
C ASP A 71 4.69 15.51 7.70
N ARG A 72 3.72 15.95 6.89
CA ARG A 72 3.19 17.32 6.92
C ARG A 72 2.46 17.67 8.20
N ILE A 73 1.85 16.69 8.84
CA ILE A 73 1.09 16.85 10.09
C ILE A 73 2.05 16.71 11.27
N GLU A 74 2.88 15.68 11.25
CA GLU A 74 3.85 15.40 12.29
C GLU A 74 5.09 14.74 11.67
N PRO A 75 6.21 15.47 11.58
CA PRO A 75 7.44 14.96 10.99
C PRO A 75 7.96 13.70 11.69
N GLY A 76 8.24 12.67 10.89
CA GLY A 76 8.77 11.41 11.39
C GLY A 76 7.76 10.57 12.18
N LEU A 77 6.46 10.75 11.95
CA LEU A 77 5.41 10.03 12.66
C LEU A 77 5.52 8.50 12.49
N GLU A 78 5.63 7.81 13.61
CA GLU A 78 5.49 6.37 13.74
C GLU A 78 4.65 6.06 14.97
N LEU A 79 3.46 5.49 14.79
CA LEU A 79 2.51 5.21 15.84
C LEU A 79 2.35 3.71 16.07
N GLY A 80 2.03 3.34 17.31
CA GLY A 80 1.62 1.99 17.67
C GLY A 80 0.18 1.66 17.24
N TYR A 81 -0.18 0.38 17.37
CA TYR A 81 -1.44 -0.15 16.85
C TYR A 81 -2.59 -0.14 17.84
N THR A 82 -2.42 0.41 19.04
CA THR A 82 -3.43 0.39 20.13
C THR A 82 -3.44 1.68 20.96
N GLY A 83 -4.53 1.86 21.74
CA GLY A 83 -4.64 2.97 22.71
C GLY A 83 -4.57 4.34 22.08
N ALA A 84 -3.85 5.28 22.72
CA ALA A 84 -3.73 6.66 22.28
C ALA A 84 -3.11 6.81 20.88
N ASP A 85 -2.17 5.93 20.52
CA ASP A 85 -1.55 5.93 19.19
C ASP A 85 -2.57 5.59 18.10
N TRP A 86 -3.44 4.61 18.35
CA TRP A 86 -4.55 4.30 17.44
C TRP A 86 -5.49 5.48 17.27
N GLU A 87 -5.89 6.12 18.37
CA GLU A 87 -6.78 7.29 18.33
C GLU A 87 -6.13 8.44 17.54
N ARG A 88 -4.84 8.69 17.76
CA ARG A 88 -4.07 9.69 17.02
C ARG A 88 -4.01 9.38 15.53
N ALA A 89 -3.71 8.14 15.17
CA ALA A 89 -3.63 7.68 13.79
C ALA A 89 -4.97 7.86 13.05
N VAL A 90 -6.07 7.46 13.69
CA VAL A 90 -7.43 7.64 13.13
C VAL A 90 -7.75 9.12 12.92
N LYS A 91 -7.42 9.98 13.89
CA LYS A 91 -7.66 11.42 13.79
C LYS A 91 -6.89 12.04 12.63
N ILE A 92 -5.60 11.70 12.47
CA ILE A 92 -4.80 12.17 11.34
C ILE A 92 -5.44 11.75 10.01
N ALA A 93 -5.72 10.46 9.85
CA ALA A 93 -6.20 9.91 8.59
C ALA A 93 -7.60 10.40 8.18
N ARG A 94 -8.45 10.72 9.16
CA ARG A 94 -9.84 11.16 8.90
C ARG A 94 -10.01 12.66 8.83
N ASP A 95 -9.32 13.41 9.71
CA ASP A 95 -9.65 14.80 9.99
C ASP A 95 -8.54 15.78 9.60
N GLU A 96 -7.26 15.35 9.63
CA GLU A 96 -6.14 16.27 9.49
C GLU A 96 -5.42 16.16 8.14
N GLN A 97 -5.35 14.95 7.56
CA GLN A 97 -4.70 14.71 6.26
C GLN A 97 -5.74 14.64 5.14
N PRO A 98 -5.82 15.61 4.25
CA PRO A 98 -6.68 15.52 3.08
C PRO A 98 -6.28 14.35 2.17
N ILE A 99 -7.25 13.54 1.77
CA ILE A 99 -7.01 12.39 0.88
C ILE A 99 -6.37 12.83 -0.43
N GLU A 100 -6.81 13.94 -0.99
CA GLU A 100 -6.30 14.52 -2.22
C GLU A 100 -4.80 14.86 -2.12
N ARG A 101 -4.36 15.29 -0.93
CA ARG A 101 -2.94 15.56 -0.68
C ARG A 101 -2.13 14.26 -0.68
N SER A 102 -2.63 13.24 0.00
CA SER A 102 -1.98 11.91 0.00
C SER A 102 -1.91 11.33 -1.42
N LEU A 103 -2.96 11.46 -2.22
CA LEU A 103 -2.97 11.00 -3.61
C LEU A 103 -1.96 11.77 -4.48
N ALA A 104 -1.82 13.07 -4.30
CA ALA A 104 -0.83 13.87 -5.04
C ALA A 104 0.61 13.50 -4.66
N ASP A 105 0.89 13.27 -3.38
CA ASP A 105 2.20 12.81 -2.90
C ASP A 105 2.54 11.41 -3.46
N ILE A 106 1.56 10.49 -3.50
CA ILE A 106 1.73 9.16 -4.11
C ILE A 106 1.97 9.28 -5.62
N ALA A 107 1.23 10.17 -6.32
CA ALA A 107 1.43 10.39 -7.75
C ALA A 107 2.86 10.83 -8.07
N THR A 108 3.43 11.73 -7.27
CA THR A 108 4.85 12.13 -7.39
C THR A 108 5.79 10.94 -7.22
N CYS A 109 5.51 10.03 -6.28
CA CYS A 109 6.30 8.82 -6.10
C CYS A 109 6.17 7.84 -7.27
N ILE A 110 4.96 7.71 -7.84
CA ILE A 110 4.74 6.89 -9.05
C ILE A 110 5.54 7.47 -10.22
N ASP A 111 5.47 8.78 -10.44
CA ASP A 111 6.23 9.45 -11.49
C ASP A 111 7.74 9.26 -11.32
N TRP A 112 8.23 9.40 -10.10
CA TRP A 112 9.63 9.22 -9.76
C TRP A 112 10.13 7.81 -10.03
N ILE A 113 9.38 6.79 -9.62
CA ILE A 113 9.78 5.39 -9.80
C ILE A 113 9.65 4.95 -11.26
N HIS A 114 8.62 5.43 -11.97
CA HIS A 114 8.40 5.18 -13.39
C HIS A 114 9.53 5.74 -14.26
N ALA A 115 10.03 6.95 -13.94
CA ALA A 115 11.14 7.58 -14.67
C ALA A 115 12.46 6.78 -14.60
N ARG A 116 12.57 5.80 -13.71
CA ARG A 116 13.72 4.90 -13.57
C ARG A 116 13.65 3.68 -14.50
N GLY A 117 12.57 3.59 -15.30
CA GLY A 117 12.36 2.55 -16.32
C GLY A 117 11.75 1.26 -15.79
N GLY A 118 11.33 0.39 -16.70
CA GLY A 118 10.63 -0.86 -16.41
C GLY A 118 9.18 -0.65 -15.94
N PRO A 119 8.48 -1.73 -15.61
CA PRO A 119 7.10 -1.65 -15.15
C PRO A 119 7.01 -0.96 -13.78
N SER A 120 5.86 -0.33 -13.53
CA SER A 120 5.58 0.44 -12.32
C SER A 120 4.35 -0.09 -11.61
N PHE A 121 4.52 -0.43 -10.34
CA PHE A 121 3.50 -1.06 -9.51
C PHE A 121 3.18 -0.23 -8.27
N ILE A 122 2.00 -0.48 -7.70
CA ILE A 122 1.63 0.06 -6.39
C ILE A 122 1.07 -1.05 -5.50
N VAL A 123 1.47 -1.06 -4.24
CA VAL A 123 0.84 -1.86 -3.19
C VAL A 123 0.49 -0.97 -2.01
N GLY A 124 -0.65 -1.21 -1.38
CA GLY A 124 -1.04 -0.43 -0.22
C GLY A 124 -1.81 -1.26 0.80
N TYR A 125 -1.67 -0.87 2.07
CA TYR A 125 -2.24 -1.57 3.21
C TYR A 125 -3.21 -0.67 3.98
N CYS A 126 -4.41 -1.16 4.33
CA CYS A 126 -5.44 -0.41 5.05
C CYS A 126 -5.80 0.92 4.34
N TYR A 127 -5.48 2.06 4.94
CA TYR A 127 -5.58 3.37 4.30
C TYR A 127 -4.86 3.39 2.95
N GLY A 128 -3.63 2.91 2.93
CA GLY A 128 -2.84 2.78 1.71
C GLY A 128 -3.46 1.84 0.68
N GLY A 129 -4.15 0.79 1.09
CA GLY A 129 -4.88 -0.10 0.19
C GLY A 129 -6.02 0.62 -0.54
N SER A 130 -6.71 1.51 0.17
CA SER A 130 -7.71 2.38 -0.44
C SER A 130 -7.09 3.37 -1.44
N LEU A 131 -5.97 4.00 -1.06
CA LEU A 131 -5.28 4.96 -1.93
C LEU A 131 -4.68 4.28 -3.17
N ALA A 132 -4.11 3.08 -3.03
CA ALA A 132 -3.60 2.30 -4.16
C ALA A 132 -4.69 1.98 -5.17
N TRP A 133 -5.90 1.61 -4.73
CA TRP A 133 -7.05 1.44 -5.60
C TRP A 133 -7.39 2.74 -6.35
N ARG A 134 -7.45 3.88 -5.63
CA ARG A 134 -7.75 5.17 -6.26
C ARG A 134 -6.68 5.58 -7.26
N MET A 135 -5.41 5.33 -6.98
CA MET A 135 -4.32 5.55 -7.93
C MET A 135 -4.46 4.66 -9.18
N ALA A 136 -4.85 3.41 -9.01
CA ALA A 136 -5.13 2.52 -10.15
C ALA A 136 -6.29 3.01 -11.04
N GLN A 137 -7.25 3.78 -10.50
CA GLN A 137 -8.32 4.42 -11.27
C GLN A 137 -7.90 5.71 -11.98
N THR A 138 -6.89 6.42 -11.46
CA THR A 138 -6.62 7.81 -11.88
C THR A 138 -5.25 8.05 -12.48
N HIS A 139 -4.26 7.17 -12.24
CA HIS A 139 -2.88 7.36 -12.69
C HIS A 139 -2.53 6.43 -13.85
N ASP A 140 -2.05 7.00 -14.97
CA ASP A 140 -1.86 6.27 -16.22
C ASP A 140 -0.53 5.50 -16.35
N LYS A 141 0.41 5.69 -15.39
CA LYS A 141 1.74 5.06 -15.42
C LYS A 141 1.85 3.77 -14.59
N LEU A 142 0.74 3.29 -14.05
CA LEU A 142 0.71 2.04 -13.31
C LEU A 142 0.39 0.86 -14.22
N ASP A 143 1.21 -0.18 -14.17
CA ASP A 143 0.99 -1.45 -14.84
C ASP A 143 0.10 -2.36 -13.99
N ALA A 144 0.28 -2.35 -12.66
CA ALA A 144 -0.62 -3.06 -11.74
C ALA A 144 -0.71 -2.43 -10.35
N ALA A 145 -1.79 -2.81 -9.64
CA ALA A 145 -2.05 -2.44 -8.26
C ALA A 145 -2.46 -3.64 -7.40
N SER A 146 -2.00 -3.67 -6.14
CA SER A 146 -2.44 -4.62 -5.13
C SER A 146 -2.91 -3.87 -3.88
N CYS A 147 -4.16 -4.10 -3.47
CA CYS A 147 -4.88 -3.30 -2.49
C CYS A 147 -5.32 -4.17 -1.32
N TYR A 148 -4.67 -4.03 -0.15
CA TYR A 148 -4.97 -4.82 1.03
C TYR A 148 -5.95 -4.10 1.94
N TYR A 149 -7.07 -4.76 2.26
CA TYR A 149 -8.12 -4.35 3.21
C TYR A 149 -8.45 -2.85 3.21
N GLY A 150 -8.57 -2.27 2.02
CA GLY A 150 -8.87 -0.86 1.83
C GLY A 150 -10.34 -0.51 2.06
N GLY A 151 -10.67 0.12 3.19
CA GLY A 151 -12.05 0.37 3.59
C GLY A 151 -12.82 1.35 2.70
N LEU A 152 -12.12 2.23 1.96
CA LEU A 152 -12.77 3.17 1.05
C LEU A 152 -13.07 2.58 -0.34
N ILE A 153 -12.52 1.43 -0.69
CA ILE A 153 -12.71 0.81 -2.01
C ILE A 153 -14.19 0.56 -2.26
N GLY A 154 -14.81 -0.26 -1.42
CA GLY A 154 -16.23 -0.61 -1.56
C GLY A 154 -17.18 0.55 -1.26
N SER A 155 -16.87 1.36 -0.24
CA SER A 155 -17.75 2.40 0.25
C SER A 155 -17.72 3.71 -0.56
N ARG A 156 -16.62 4.00 -1.27
CA ARG A 156 -16.44 5.30 -1.92
C ARG A 156 -16.05 5.20 -3.41
N TRP A 157 -15.33 4.15 -3.82
CA TRP A 157 -14.71 4.08 -5.15
C TRP A 157 -15.05 2.81 -5.94
N ALA A 158 -16.07 2.05 -5.53
CA ALA A 158 -16.47 0.83 -6.20
C ALA A 158 -17.08 1.03 -7.58
N ASP A 159 -17.53 2.24 -7.93
CA ASP A 159 -18.29 2.49 -9.16
C ASP A 159 -17.42 2.60 -10.41
N GLU A 160 -16.18 3.01 -10.26
CA GLU A 160 -15.23 3.21 -11.35
C GLU A 160 -14.24 2.02 -11.41
N ALA A 161 -14.01 1.48 -12.60
CA ALA A 161 -13.02 0.42 -12.77
C ALA A 161 -11.59 0.98 -12.70
N PRO A 162 -10.63 0.25 -12.12
CA PRO A 162 -9.21 0.57 -12.29
C PRO A 162 -8.79 0.58 -13.76
N ARG A 163 -7.81 1.41 -14.12
CA ARG A 163 -7.26 1.51 -15.47
C ARG A 163 -6.18 0.47 -15.74
N CYS A 164 -5.54 -0.06 -14.71
CA CYS A 164 -4.54 -1.12 -14.80
C CYS A 164 -5.04 -2.41 -14.13
N ALA A 165 -4.32 -3.50 -14.33
CA ALA A 165 -4.60 -4.77 -13.69
C ALA A 165 -4.51 -4.62 -12.16
N THR A 166 -5.59 -4.93 -11.45
CA THR A 166 -5.72 -4.64 -10.03
C THR A 166 -6.23 -5.85 -9.27
N ILE A 167 -5.63 -6.14 -8.11
CA ILE A 167 -6.16 -7.12 -7.17
C ILE A 167 -6.47 -6.46 -5.84
N ALA A 168 -7.54 -6.89 -5.21
CA ALA A 168 -7.91 -6.43 -3.87
C ALA A 168 -8.06 -7.63 -2.92
N HIS A 169 -7.54 -7.50 -1.71
CA HIS A 169 -7.51 -8.52 -0.69
C HIS A 169 -8.31 -8.07 0.53
N PHE A 170 -9.36 -8.81 0.91
CA PHE A 170 -10.20 -8.49 2.06
C PHE A 170 -10.30 -9.66 3.03
N GLY A 171 -10.36 -9.36 4.32
CA GLY A 171 -10.70 -10.34 5.35
C GLY A 171 -12.20 -10.45 5.52
N ARG A 172 -12.75 -11.67 5.57
CA ARG A 172 -14.18 -11.92 5.79
C ARG A 172 -14.64 -11.46 7.19
N TYR A 173 -13.74 -11.55 8.17
CA TYR A 173 -14.01 -11.19 9.56
C TYR A 173 -13.47 -9.80 9.93
N ASP A 174 -13.24 -8.95 8.91
CA ASP A 174 -12.81 -7.57 9.11
C ASP A 174 -13.92 -6.76 9.80
N THR A 175 -13.60 -6.23 10.98
CA THR A 175 -14.54 -5.42 11.77
C THR A 175 -14.41 -3.92 11.50
N LEU A 176 -13.41 -3.50 10.71
CA LEU A 176 -13.17 -2.10 10.37
C LEU A 176 -13.63 -1.75 8.96
N VAL A 177 -13.78 -2.74 8.09
CA VAL A 177 -14.31 -2.60 6.74
C VAL A 177 -15.70 -3.20 6.68
N ASP A 178 -16.70 -2.41 6.32
CA ASP A 178 -18.04 -2.94 6.05
C ASP A 178 -17.97 -3.86 4.83
N PHE A 179 -18.39 -5.12 5.01
CA PHE A 179 -18.26 -6.13 3.98
C PHE A 179 -19.36 -6.04 2.90
N ALA A 180 -20.51 -5.45 3.20
CA ALA A 180 -21.59 -5.31 2.21
C ALA A 180 -21.20 -4.49 0.96
N PRO A 181 -20.46 -3.37 1.06
CA PRO A 181 -19.87 -2.72 -0.11
C PRO A 181 -18.83 -3.57 -0.85
N VAL A 182 -18.10 -4.43 -0.16
CA VAL A 182 -17.13 -5.36 -0.79
C VAL A 182 -17.86 -6.43 -1.59
N GLU A 183 -18.96 -6.99 -1.09
CA GLU A 183 -19.80 -7.93 -1.84
C GLU A 183 -20.32 -7.31 -3.14
N LYS A 184 -20.80 -6.07 -3.08
CA LYS A 184 -21.23 -5.33 -4.28
C LYS A 184 -20.09 -5.09 -5.27
N LEU A 185 -18.88 -4.84 -4.79
CA LEU A 185 -17.70 -4.71 -5.64
C LEU A 185 -17.39 -6.05 -6.36
N ILE A 186 -17.50 -7.17 -5.64
CA ILE A 186 -17.33 -8.51 -6.24
C ILE A 186 -18.40 -8.76 -7.32
N GLU A 187 -19.65 -8.41 -7.05
CA GLU A 187 -20.76 -8.57 -8.00
C GLU A 187 -20.59 -7.73 -9.26
N LYS A 188 -19.93 -6.56 -9.18
CA LYS A 188 -19.67 -5.68 -10.33
C LYS A 188 -18.74 -6.28 -11.37
N GLN A 189 -17.84 -7.18 -10.97
CA GLN A 189 -16.90 -7.86 -11.88
C GLN A 189 -16.17 -6.89 -12.82
N HIS A 190 -15.50 -5.88 -12.27
CA HIS A 190 -14.69 -4.98 -13.08
C HIS A 190 -13.67 -5.75 -13.91
N PRO A 191 -13.56 -5.49 -15.22
CA PRO A 191 -12.73 -6.31 -16.13
C PRO A 191 -11.24 -6.25 -15.80
N THR A 192 -10.79 -5.20 -15.13
CA THR A 192 -9.40 -4.97 -14.73
C THR A 192 -9.12 -5.31 -13.27
N ALA A 193 -10.13 -5.71 -12.48
CA ALA A 193 -9.97 -5.93 -11.07
C ALA A 193 -10.46 -7.32 -10.63
N GLN A 194 -9.69 -7.95 -9.74
CA GLN A 194 -10.07 -9.19 -9.09
C GLN A 194 -10.06 -9.01 -7.56
N VAL A 195 -11.10 -9.49 -6.90
CA VAL A 195 -11.23 -9.42 -5.43
C VAL A 195 -11.02 -10.80 -4.83
N PHE A 196 -10.14 -10.88 -3.83
CA PHE A 196 -9.88 -12.08 -3.03
C PHE A 196 -10.36 -11.86 -1.60
N VAL A 197 -11.07 -12.85 -1.07
CA VAL A 197 -11.56 -12.86 0.32
C VAL A 197 -10.88 -13.98 1.09
N TYR A 198 -10.42 -13.67 2.29
CA TYR A 198 -9.68 -14.56 3.18
C TYR A 198 -10.44 -14.75 4.49
N GLU A 199 -10.32 -15.89 5.11
CA GLU A 199 -10.87 -16.18 6.44
C GLU A 199 -10.03 -15.51 7.54
N ALA A 200 -9.95 -14.17 7.51
CA ALA A 200 -9.06 -13.34 8.33
C ALA A 200 -9.74 -12.02 8.72
N GLY A 201 -9.16 -11.31 9.70
CA GLY A 201 -9.61 -9.99 10.14
C GLY A 201 -8.89 -8.84 9.43
N HIS A 202 -9.08 -7.60 9.96
CA HIS A 202 -8.41 -6.41 9.42
C HIS A 202 -6.92 -6.40 9.72
N GLY A 203 -6.10 -6.11 8.71
CA GLY A 203 -4.64 -6.07 8.89
C GLY A 203 -4.01 -7.44 9.01
N PHE A 204 -4.61 -8.46 8.41
CA PHE A 204 -4.13 -9.84 8.46
C PHE A 204 -2.71 -10.03 7.93
N ASN A 205 -2.18 -9.06 7.19
CA ASN A 205 -0.80 -9.09 6.68
C ASN A 205 0.25 -8.64 7.70
N SER A 206 -0.15 -7.96 8.79
CA SER A 206 0.81 -7.41 9.77
C SER A 206 0.96 -8.31 10.99
N ASP A 207 2.16 -8.86 11.18
CA ASP A 207 2.52 -9.65 12.36
C ASP A 207 2.57 -8.82 13.67
N ARG A 208 2.43 -7.48 13.58
CA ARG A 208 2.27 -6.55 14.71
C ARG A 208 0.83 -6.45 15.19
N ARG A 209 -0.13 -7.05 14.47
CA ARG A 209 -1.56 -6.91 14.76
C ARG A 209 -2.16 -8.21 15.28
N LYS A 210 -3.20 -8.09 16.13
CA LYS A 210 -3.92 -9.23 16.70
C LYS A 210 -4.60 -10.13 15.65
N ASP A 211 -4.96 -9.55 14.52
CA ASP A 211 -5.66 -10.23 13.43
C ASP A 211 -4.70 -10.79 12.37
N TYR A 212 -3.39 -10.85 12.68
CA TYR A 212 -2.41 -11.47 11.79
C TYR A 212 -2.78 -12.91 11.45
N HIS A 213 -2.80 -13.22 10.17
CA HIS A 213 -3.12 -14.55 9.66
C HIS A 213 -2.06 -14.97 8.63
N PRO A 214 -1.03 -15.74 9.04
CA PRO A 214 0.15 -16.02 8.20
C PRO A 214 -0.20 -16.64 6.87
N GLU A 215 -1.08 -17.64 6.84
CA GLU A 215 -1.48 -18.32 5.60
C GLU A 215 -2.16 -17.36 4.60
N SER A 216 -3.01 -16.45 5.12
CA SER A 216 -3.65 -15.44 4.27
C SER A 216 -2.66 -14.39 3.79
N ALA A 217 -1.71 -13.98 4.64
CA ALA A 217 -0.67 -13.03 4.29
C ALA A 217 0.25 -13.58 3.19
N GLU A 218 0.74 -14.80 3.35
CA GLU A 218 1.56 -15.49 2.36
C GLU A 218 0.84 -15.66 1.02
N LEU A 219 -0.43 -16.10 1.05
CA LEU A 219 -1.21 -16.29 -0.17
C LEU A 219 -1.51 -14.96 -0.87
N ALA A 220 -1.80 -13.89 -0.13
CA ALA A 220 -2.02 -12.57 -0.68
C ALA A 220 -0.75 -11.98 -1.30
N LYS A 221 0.41 -12.13 -0.63
CA LYS A 221 1.71 -11.74 -1.18
C LYS A 221 2.05 -12.53 -2.44
N ALA A 222 1.84 -13.84 -2.44
CA ALA A 222 2.08 -14.68 -3.62
C ALA A 222 1.23 -14.22 -4.82
N ARG A 223 -0.05 -13.91 -4.61
CA ARG A 223 -0.94 -13.37 -5.67
C ARG A 223 -0.47 -12.02 -6.18
N THR A 224 -0.01 -11.14 -5.30
CA THR A 224 0.57 -9.85 -5.66
C THR A 224 1.79 -10.01 -6.55
N LEU A 225 2.74 -10.86 -6.15
CA LEU A 225 3.94 -11.13 -6.95
C LEU A 225 3.61 -11.79 -8.29
N MET A 226 2.67 -12.73 -8.31
CA MET A 226 2.22 -13.35 -9.57
C MET A 226 1.64 -12.31 -10.53
N LEU A 227 0.86 -11.35 -10.04
CA LEU A 227 0.32 -10.26 -10.86
C LEU A 227 1.45 -9.41 -11.43
N PHE A 228 2.41 -8.99 -10.60
CA PHE A 228 3.52 -8.15 -11.05
C PHE A 228 4.41 -8.88 -12.07
N MET A 229 4.72 -10.15 -11.82
CA MET A 229 5.49 -10.99 -12.75
C MET A 229 4.79 -11.17 -14.11
N ALA A 230 3.46 -11.32 -14.13
CA ALA A 230 2.69 -11.44 -15.37
C ALA A 230 2.72 -10.17 -16.23
N LEU A 231 3.11 -9.03 -15.66
CA LEU A 231 3.20 -7.72 -16.33
C LEU A 231 4.63 -7.22 -16.48
N GLY A 232 5.60 -8.13 -16.44
CA GLY A 232 7.01 -7.85 -16.74
C GLY A 232 7.87 -7.51 -15.52
N GLY A 233 7.33 -7.71 -14.30
CA GLY A 233 8.05 -7.53 -13.03
C GLY A 233 8.83 -8.78 -12.55
#